data_77d8b0ad32222d2996c181ac075f8681
#
_entry.id   77d8b0ad32222d2996c181ac075f8681
#
_cell.length_a   1.000
_cell.length_b   1.000
_cell.length_c   1.000
_cell.angle_alpha   90.00
_cell.angle_beta   90.00
_cell.angle_gamma   90.00
#
_symmetry.space_group_name_H-M   'P 1'
#
loop_
_entity.id
_entity.type
_entity.pdbx_description
1 polymer ?
#
loop_
_entity_poly.entity_id
_entity_poly.type
_entity_poly.pdbx_seq_one_letter_code
_entity_poly.pdbx_strand_id
1 'polypeptide(L)'
;MLPAARVSDMIVSTATMGTPTPILPPGCPTVLIGGLPAARMGDSCGVDAIVKGSATVMIGGMPAARIGDITASGGAVMPPGAPTVLIGG
;
A
#
# COMPACT_ATOMS: atom_id res chain seq x y z
N MET A 1 -0.61 13.75 -6.36
CA MET A 1 0.13 12.52 -6.63
C MET A 1 0.89 12.09 -5.39
N LEU A 2 0.83 10.80 -5.09
CA LEU A 2 1.42 10.25 -3.88
C LEU A 2 2.39 9.13 -4.25
N PRO A 3 3.45 8.94 -3.44
CA PRO A 3 4.37 7.82 -3.68
C PRO A 3 3.64 6.48 -3.68
N ALA A 4 4.02 5.61 -4.59
CA ALA A 4 3.43 4.27 -4.67
C ALA A 4 3.80 3.44 -3.44
N ALA A 5 2.86 2.63 -2.95
CA ALA A 5 3.11 1.67 -1.89
C ALA A 5 3.54 0.33 -2.49
N ARG A 6 4.37 -0.39 -1.76
CA ARG A 6 4.92 -1.66 -2.18
C ARG A 6 4.83 -2.67 -1.04
N VAL A 7 4.93 -3.95 -1.38
CA VAL A 7 5.17 -4.98 -0.35
C VAL A 7 6.40 -4.56 0.46
N SER A 8 6.34 -4.71 1.75
CA SER A 8 7.32 -4.28 2.77
C SER A 8 7.16 -2.83 3.23
N ASP A 9 6.41 -1.98 2.54
CA ASP A 9 6.06 -0.68 3.10
C ASP A 9 5.16 -0.90 4.32
N MET A 10 5.20 0.05 5.26
CA MET A 10 4.60 -0.17 6.57
C MET A 10 3.20 0.40 6.66
N ILE A 11 2.36 -0.26 7.45
CA ILE A 11 1.03 0.23 7.84
C ILE A 11 1.04 0.48 9.34
N VAL A 12 0.48 1.60 9.75
CA VAL A 12 0.25 1.91 11.17
C VAL A 12 -1.24 2.18 11.36
N SER A 13 -1.83 1.50 12.33
CA SER A 13 -3.25 1.64 12.66
C SER A 13 -3.51 1.20 14.10
N THR A 14 -4.77 1.25 14.53
CA THR A 14 -5.16 0.69 15.81
C THR A 14 -5.03 -0.83 15.82
N ALA A 15 -5.21 -1.49 14.67
CA ALA A 15 -5.03 -2.94 14.55
C ALA A 15 -3.57 -3.36 14.71
N THR A 16 -2.63 -2.49 14.33
CA THR A 16 -1.19 -2.74 14.54
C THR A 16 -0.70 -2.21 15.87
N MET A 17 -1.59 -1.67 16.69
CA MET A 17 -1.29 -1.05 17.98
C MET A 17 -0.25 0.08 17.87
N GLY A 18 -0.30 0.84 16.78
CA GLY A 18 0.63 1.93 16.53
C GLY A 18 2.03 1.47 16.12
N THR A 19 2.24 0.18 15.93
CA THR A 19 3.53 -0.37 15.51
C THR A 19 3.56 -0.50 14.00
N PRO A 20 4.57 0.06 13.30
CA PRO A 20 4.70 -0.13 11.86
C PRO A 20 4.79 -1.62 11.53
N THR A 21 3.91 -2.07 10.64
CA THR A 21 3.82 -3.50 10.27
C THR A 21 3.89 -3.59 8.75
N PRO A 22 4.79 -4.42 8.20
CA PRO A 22 4.99 -4.46 6.75
C PRO A 22 3.81 -5.09 6.02
N ILE A 23 3.53 -4.55 4.83
CA ILE A 23 2.57 -5.14 3.91
C ILE A 23 3.13 -6.49 3.46
N LEU A 24 2.31 -7.53 3.60
CA LEU A 24 2.73 -8.90 3.31
C LEU A 24 2.68 -9.20 1.81
N PRO A 25 3.58 -10.08 1.32
CA PRO A 25 3.49 -10.57 -0.05
C PRO A 25 2.19 -11.35 -0.27
N PRO A 26 1.76 -11.57 -1.53
CA PRO A 26 2.55 -11.32 -2.73
C PRO A 26 2.40 -9.91 -3.31
N GLY A 27 1.42 -9.11 -2.91
CA GLY A 27 1.10 -7.89 -3.63
C GLY A 27 0.76 -8.21 -5.08
N CYS A 28 1.28 -7.43 -6.03
CA CYS A 28 1.18 -7.75 -7.45
C CYS A 28 2.55 -8.18 -7.99
N PRO A 29 2.84 -9.48 -8.04
CA PRO A 29 4.19 -9.94 -8.38
C PRO A 29 4.61 -9.68 -9.83
N THR A 30 3.65 -9.34 -10.70
CA THR A 30 3.94 -9.00 -12.09
C THR A 30 4.25 -7.52 -12.28
N VAL A 31 4.06 -6.70 -11.26
CA VAL A 31 4.37 -5.26 -11.30
C VAL A 31 5.32 -4.93 -10.17
N LEU A 32 6.55 -4.60 -10.52
CA LEU A 32 7.57 -4.25 -9.53
C LEU A 32 7.79 -2.75 -9.52
N ILE A 33 7.83 -2.19 -8.32
CA ILE A 33 8.12 -0.77 -8.10
C ILE A 33 9.35 -0.70 -7.22
N GLY A 34 10.45 -0.18 -7.76
CA GLY A 34 11.71 -0.17 -7.04
C GLY A 34 12.20 -1.56 -6.65
N GLY A 35 11.91 -2.57 -7.46
CA GLY A 35 12.31 -3.95 -7.21
C GLY A 35 11.40 -4.74 -6.28
N LEU A 36 10.30 -4.13 -5.79
CA LEU A 36 9.37 -4.80 -4.89
C LEU A 36 7.99 -4.90 -5.53
N PRO A 37 7.22 -5.98 -5.26
CA PRO A 37 5.87 -6.09 -5.77
C PRO A 37 5.00 -4.90 -5.34
N ALA A 38 4.22 -4.37 -6.28
CA ALA A 38 3.34 -3.25 -6.00
C ALA A 38 2.24 -3.67 -5.01
N ALA A 39 1.91 -2.78 -4.07
CA ALA A 39 0.76 -2.98 -3.19
C ALA A 39 -0.50 -2.42 -3.85
N ARG A 40 -1.63 -3.02 -3.55
CA ARG A 40 -2.93 -2.66 -4.12
C ARG A 40 -3.97 -2.60 -3.01
N MET A 41 -5.11 -1.98 -3.31
CA MET A 41 -6.27 -2.07 -2.43
C MET A 41 -6.58 -3.55 -2.17
N GLY A 42 -6.76 -3.92 -0.92
CA GLY A 42 -6.97 -5.31 -0.51
C GLY A 42 -5.72 -5.99 0.04
N ASP A 43 -4.53 -5.45 -0.21
CA ASP A 43 -3.31 -6.00 0.38
C ASP A 43 -3.29 -5.70 1.88
N SER A 44 -2.64 -6.55 2.64
CA SER A 44 -2.77 -6.61 4.08
C SER A 44 -1.39 -6.68 4.75
N CYS A 45 -1.33 -6.24 6.00
CA CYS A 45 -0.17 -6.47 6.86
C CYS A 45 -0.39 -7.63 7.84
N GLY A 46 -1.48 -8.38 7.65
CA GLY A 46 -1.82 -9.51 8.51
C GLY A 46 -2.94 -9.22 9.49
N VAL A 47 -2.99 -8.02 10.07
CA VAL A 47 -4.02 -7.61 11.04
C VAL A 47 -4.87 -6.47 10.52
N ASP A 48 -4.52 -5.88 9.39
CA ASP A 48 -5.22 -4.76 8.80
C ASP A 48 -5.05 -4.82 7.27
N ALA A 49 -5.93 -4.20 6.53
CA ALA A 49 -5.91 -4.24 5.06
C ALA A 49 -6.13 -2.84 4.50
N ILE A 50 -5.54 -2.60 3.33
CA ILE A 50 -5.70 -1.34 2.60
C ILE A 50 -7.08 -1.33 1.98
N VAL A 51 -7.89 -0.31 2.29
CA VAL A 51 -9.27 -0.20 1.78
C VAL A 51 -9.46 0.97 0.83
N LYS A 52 -8.40 1.71 0.54
CA LYS A 52 -8.42 2.81 -0.41
C LYS A 52 -7.24 2.69 -1.36
N GLY A 53 -7.44 3.10 -2.59
CA GLY A 53 -6.39 3.14 -3.59
C GLY A 53 -6.68 4.22 -4.60
N SER A 54 -5.86 4.28 -5.66
CA SER A 54 -6.04 5.24 -6.73
C SER A 54 -7.36 5.00 -7.45
N ALA A 55 -8.11 6.08 -7.72
CA ALA A 55 -9.33 5.99 -8.51
C ALA A 55 -9.05 5.83 -10.01
N THR A 56 -7.83 6.11 -10.44
CA THR A 56 -7.50 6.17 -11.88
C THR A 56 -6.41 5.17 -12.30
N VAL A 57 -5.63 4.66 -11.36
CA VAL A 57 -4.52 3.74 -11.67
C VAL A 57 -4.83 2.37 -11.09
N MET A 58 -4.88 1.37 -11.96
CA MET A 58 -5.10 -0.02 -11.58
C MET A 58 -3.81 -0.82 -11.75
N ILE A 59 -3.56 -1.71 -10.81
CA ILE A 59 -2.44 -2.65 -10.88
C ILE A 59 -3.03 -4.05 -10.70
N GLY A 60 -2.89 -4.87 -11.73
CA GLY A 60 -3.43 -6.23 -11.68
C GLY A 60 -4.94 -6.27 -11.46
N GLY A 61 -5.66 -5.28 -11.97
CA GLY A 61 -7.12 -5.22 -11.86
C GLY A 61 -7.65 -4.61 -10.56
N MET A 62 -6.75 -4.15 -9.67
CA MET A 62 -7.13 -3.53 -8.40
C MET A 62 -6.56 -2.12 -8.32
N PRO A 63 -7.25 -1.19 -7.61
CA PRO A 63 -6.71 0.15 -7.40
C PRO A 63 -5.32 0.11 -6.76
N ALA A 64 -4.38 0.87 -7.32
CA ALA A 64 -3.02 0.94 -6.80
C ALA A 64 -3.02 1.61 -5.43
N ALA A 65 -2.31 1.02 -4.47
CA ALA A 65 -2.15 1.62 -3.14
C ALA A 65 -1.05 2.69 -3.18
N ARG A 66 -1.23 3.71 -2.37
CA ARG A 66 -0.31 4.84 -2.29
C ARG A 66 -0.01 5.13 -0.83
N ILE A 67 1.08 5.83 -0.59
CA ILE A 67 1.41 6.30 0.76
C ILE A 67 0.29 7.25 1.21
N GLY A 68 -0.21 7.03 2.42
CA GLY A 68 -1.32 7.79 2.97
C GLY A 68 -2.69 7.19 2.72
N ASP A 69 -2.80 6.15 1.90
CA ASP A 69 -4.08 5.46 1.73
C ASP A 69 -4.49 4.78 3.03
N ILE A 70 -5.80 4.83 3.29
CA ILE A 70 -6.34 4.37 4.57
C ILE A 70 -6.56 2.87 4.60
N THR A 71 -6.49 2.34 5.82
CA THR A 71 -6.73 0.93 6.10
C THR A 71 -8.08 0.74 6.79
N ALA A 72 -8.53 -0.50 6.86
CA ALA A 72 -9.83 -0.84 7.45
C ALA A 72 -9.95 -0.40 8.91
N SER A 73 -8.85 -0.38 9.65
CA SER A 73 -8.84 0.04 11.07
C SER A 73 -8.56 1.53 11.25
N GLY A 74 -8.69 2.32 10.19
CA GLY A 74 -8.51 3.77 10.28
C GLY A 74 -7.07 4.24 10.27
N GLY A 75 -6.13 3.37 10.00
CA GLY A 75 -4.72 3.73 9.86
C GLY A 75 -4.36 4.14 8.45
N ALA A 76 -3.08 4.13 8.14
CA ALA A 76 -2.59 4.54 6.82
C ALA A 76 -1.30 3.84 6.48
N VAL A 77 -1.00 3.81 5.18
CA VAL A 77 0.31 3.36 4.69
C VAL A 77 1.33 4.47 4.95
N MET A 78 2.42 4.11 5.60
CA MET A 78 3.45 5.05 6.05
C MET A 78 4.49 5.33 4.98
N PRO A 79 5.03 6.57 4.92
CA PRO A 79 6.15 6.85 4.04
C PRO A 79 7.40 6.01 4.42
N PRO A 80 8.39 5.88 3.53
CA PRO A 80 8.55 6.70 2.32
C PRO A 80 7.88 6.15 1.06
N GLY A 81 7.56 4.87 0.98
CA GLY A 81 7.09 4.29 -0.25
C GLY A 81 8.14 4.37 -1.36
N ALA A 82 7.69 4.44 -2.61
CA ALA A 82 8.57 4.56 -3.78
C ALA A 82 8.63 6.03 -4.19
N PRO A 83 9.66 6.79 -3.79
CA PRO A 83 9.69 8.23 -4.02
C PRO A 83 9.80 8.63 -5.49
N THR A 84 10.25 7.71 -6.34
CA THR A 84 10.39 7.96 -7.77
C THR A 84 9.16 7.53 -8.58
N VAL A 85 8.17 6.89 -7.96
CA VAL A 85 6.94 6.45 -8.64
C VAL A 85 5.76 7.08 -7.93
N LEU A 86 5.10 8.02 -8.61
CA LEU A 86 3.94 8.73 -8.06
C LEU A 86 2.66 8.26 -8.75
N ILE A 87 1.63 8.06 -7.97
CA ILE A 87 0.33 7.58 -8.44
C ILE A 87 -0.70 8.65 -8.16
N GLY A 88 -1.41 9.07 -9.20
CA GLY A 88 -2.47 10.07 -9.11
C GLY A 88 -3.79 9.49 -8.65
N GLY A 89 -4.78 10.30 -8.66
CA GLY A 89 -6.15 9.93 -8.34
C GLY A 89 -6.46 9.88 -6.90
#